data_a4b09c44c924480ff347aaa1a1717d6b
#
_entry.id   a4b09c44c924480ff347aaa1a1717d6b
#
_cell.length_a   1.000
_cell.length_b   1.000
_cell.length_c   1.000
_cell.angle_alpha   90.00
_cell.angle_beta   90.00
_cell.angle_gamma   90.00
#
_symmetry.space_group_name_H-M   'P 1'
#
loop_
_entity.id
_entity.type
_entity.pdbx_description
1 polymer ?
#
loop_
_entity_poly.entity_id
_entity_poly.type
_entity_poly.pdbx_seq_one_letter_code
_entity_poly.pdbx_strand_id
1 'polypeptide(L)'
;MSENLLLKGIKVIDAASFIAGPASTTILSDFGAEVIKIEPPKVGDSLRHLILRTRRVNPQGNKDYCWHLTSRNKKSLALDLNTSKGQEILKELIKEADVFVTNMPKKTREKLKIRAEDLLPINERLVYGSLTGYGESGEDSHRTAFDVLAWWARSGLMDIVRPSDNSSPGFVPIGMGDQPS
;
A
#
# COMPACT_ATOMS: atom_id res chain seq x y z
N MET A 1 2.94 3.84 28.94
CA MET A 1 2.11 4.83 28.23
C MET A 1 1.40 4.15 27.04
N SER A 2 0.47 3.21 27.23
CA SER A 2 -0.17 2.53 26.10
C SER A 2 -1.56 1.97 26.40
N GLU A 3 -2.23 2.40 27.46
CA GLU A 3 -3.50 1.76 27.82
C GLU A 3 -4.73 2.29 27.06
N ASN A 4 -4.66 3.45 26.39
CA ASN A 4 -5.79 4.10 25.71
C ASN A 4 -5.47 4.51 24.26
N LEU A 5 -4.92 3.61 23.45
CA LEU A 5 -4.78 3.88 22.01
C LEU A 5 -6.15 3.74 21.33
N LEU A 6 -6.46 4.71 20.45
CA LEU A 6 -7.78 4.87 19.80
C LEU A 6 -8.25 3.60 19.06
N LEU A 7 -7.32 2.88 18.40
CA LEU A 7 -7.61 1.70 17.59
C LEU A 7 -7.17 0.39 18.26
N LYS A 8 -6.98 0.40 19.60
CA LYS A 8 -6.65 -0.83 20.33
C LYS A 8 -7.72 -1.90 20.10
N GLY A 9 -7.30 -3.10 19.70
CA GLY A 9 -8.18 -4.24 19.41
C GLY A 9 -8.64 -4.33 17.97
N ILE A 10 -8.40 -3.31 17.14
CA ILE A 10 -8.67 -3.36 15.70
C ILE A 10 -7.58 -4.19 15.00
N LYS A 11 -7.99 -5.15 14.19
CA LYS A 11 -7.12 -6.04 13.39
C LYS A 11 -7.14 -5.63 11.93
N VAL A 12 -5.97 -5.34 11.38
CA VAL A 12 -5.80 -4.86 10.00
C VAL A 12 -4.94 -5.84 9.21
N ILE A 13 -5.42 -6.24 8.03
CA ILE A 13 -4.63 -6.98 7.05
C ILE A 13 -4.14 -5.99 5.98
N ASP A 14 -2.83 -5.81 5.92
CA ASP A 14 -2.14 -4.98 4.93
C ASP A 14 -1.64 -5.87 3.78
N ALA A 15 -2.44 -5.97 2.72
CA ALA A 15 -2.09 -6.65 1.46
C ALA A 15 -1.69 -5.64 0.37
N ALA A 16 -1.15 -4.51 0.77
CA ALA A 16 -0.65 -3.47 -0.11
C ALA A 16 0.88 -3.53 -0.25
N SER A 17 1.43 -2.83 -1.23
CA SER A 17 2.87 -2.73 -1.45
C SER A 17 3.30 -1.30 -1.77
N PHE A 18 4.59 -1.04 -1.74
CA PHE A 18 5.20 0.29 -1.89
C PHE A 18 4.81 1.25 -0.76
N ILE A 19 4.15 2.40 -1.08
CA ILE A 19 4.03 3.53 -0.15
C ILE A 19 2.59 3.76 0.29
N ALA A 20 1.66 4.16 -0.58
CA ALA A 20 0.34 4.69 -0.20
C ALA A 20 -0.47 3.75 0.71
N GLY A 21 -0.73 2.52 0.28
CA GLY A 21 -1.43 1.52 1.11
C GLY A 21 -0.69 1.19 2.40
N PRO A 22 0.62 0.85 2.36
CA PRO A 22 1.39 0.63 3.58
C PRO A 22 1.48 1.84 4.51
N ALA A 23 1.53 3.08 4.00
CA ALA A 23 1.50 4.29 4.83
C ALA A 23 0.18 4.41 5.60
N SER A 24 -0.96 4.20 4.94
CA SER A 24 -2.27 4.24 5.60
C SER A 24 -2.38 3.24 6.75
N THR A 25 -1.95 2.00 6.53
CA THR A 25 -1.97 0.95 7.56
C THR A 25 -0.93 1.18 8.67
N THR A 26 0.17 1.91 8.38
CA THR A 26 1.11 2.35 9.42
C THR A 26 0.48 3.38 10.34
N ILE A 27 -0.28 4.33 9.79
CA ILE A 27 -1.04 5.30 10.60
C ILE A 27 -2.02 4.55 11.53
N LEU A 28 -2.75 3.56 11.02
CA LEU A 28 -3.63 2.75 11.87
C LEU A 28 -2.85 2.04 13.00
N SER A 29 -1.65 1.53 12.69
CA SER A 29 -0.80 0.88 13.71
C SER A 29 -0.26 1.85 14.75
N ASP A 30 0.07 3.09 14.35
CA ASP A 30 0.52 4.13 15.28
C ASP A 30 -0.60 4.55 16.25
N PHE A 31 -1.88 4.43 15.84
CA PHE A 31 -3.05 4.62 16.68
C PHE A 31 -3.47 3.36 17.45
N GLY A 32 -2.71 2.27 17.37
CA GLY A 32 -2.89 1.08 18.21
C GLY A 32 -3.53 -0.13 17.56
N ALA A 33 -3.84 -0.09 16.26
CA ALA A 33 -4.31 -1.26 15.54
C ALA A 33 -3.22 -2.33 15.42
N GLU A 34 -3.61 -3.59 15.50
CA GLU A 34 -2.74 -4.73 15.16
C GLU A 34 -2.71 -4.93 13.65
N VAL A 35 -1.58 -4.63 13.03
CA VAL A 35 -1.42 -4.73 11.57
C VAL A 35 -0.57 -5.92 11.19
N ILE A 36 -1.12 -6.80 10.34
CA ILE A 36 -0.40 -7.91 9.69
C ILE A 36 -0.17 -7.55 8.23
N LYS A 37 1.09 -7.32 7.87
CA LYS A 37 1.50 -7.08 6.49
C LYS A 37 1.76 -8.39 5.78
N ILE A 38 1.03 -8.63 4.70
CA ILE A 38 1.24 -9.79 3.82
C ILE A 38 2.33 -9.45 2.80
N GLU A 39 3.32 -10.31 2.72
CA GLU A 39 4.45 -10.14 1.80
C GLU A 39 4.70 -11.42 0.98
N PRO A 40 5.07 -11.30 -0.32
CA PRO A 40 5.48 -12.46 -1.10
C PRO A 40 6.69 -13.14 -0.46
N PRO A 41 6.70 -14.49 -0.31
CA PRO A 41 7.85 -15.21 0.21
C PRO A 41 9.13 -14.92 -0.59
N LYS A 42 10.28 -14.96 0.05
CA LYS A 42 11.64 -14.77 -0.50
C LYS A 42 11.96 -13.35 -0.97
N VAL A 43 11.03 -12.64 -1.57
CA VAL A 43 11.29 -11.30 -2.13
C VAL A 43 10.77 -10.17 -1.25
N GLY A 44 9.70 -10.38 -0.48
CA GLY A 44 9.06 -9.34 0.33
C GLY A 44 8.42 -8.24 -0.50
N ASP A 45 8.11 -7.12 0.15
CA ASP A 45 7.60 -5.92 -0.51
C ASP A 45 8.68 -5.27 -1.38
N SER A 46 8.31 -4.80 -2.57
CA SER A 46 9.23 -4.16 -3.51
C SER A 46 9.91 -2.92 -2.93
N LEU A 47 9.30 -2.24 -1.96
CA LEU A 47 9.90 -1.09 -1.30
C LEU A 47 11.19 -1.45 -0.54
N ARG A 48 11.31 -2.68 -0.02
CA ARG A 48 12.54 -3.16 0.65
C ARG A 48 13.80 -3.05 -0.20
N HIS A 49 13.63 -2.98 -1.51
CA HIS A 49 14.74 -2.97 -2.47
C HIS A 49 14.83 -1.68 -3.29
N LEU A 50 13.88 -0.76 -3.13
CA LEU A 50 13.77 0.43 -3.97
C LEU A 50 14.98 1.36 -3.83
N ILE A 51 15.42 1.63 -2.61
CA ILE A 51 16.55 2.53 -2.33
C ILE A 51 17.85 1.94 -2.86
N LEU A 52 18.07 0.65 -2.68
CA LEU A 52 19.27 -0.04 -3.18
C LEU A 52 19.35 0.02 -4.71
N ARG A 53 18.21 0.07 -5.41
CA ARG A 53 18.18 0.15 -6.88
C ARG A 53 18.34 1.56 -7.41
N THR A 54 17.85 2.58 -6.71
CA THR A 54 17.82 3.94 -7.26
C THR A 54 19.13 4.72 -7.06
N ARG A 55 20.02 4.28 -6.20
CA ARG A 55 21.31 4.95 -5.86
C ARG A 55 21.21 6.46 -5.58
N ARG A 56 19.99 7.01 -5.52
CA ARG A 56 19.72 8.46 -5.38
C ARG A 56 19.74 8.93 -3.94
N VAL A 57 19.65 8.00 -3.03
CA VAL A 57 19.65 8.29 -1.60
C VAL A 57 20.71 7.40 -0.96
N ASN A 58 21.70 8.02 -0.36
CA ASN A 58 22.66 7.33 0.49
C ASN A 58 22.10 7.37 1.92
N PRO A 59 21.40 6.32 2.39
CA PRO A 59 20.92 6.32 3.75
C PRO A 59 22.14 6.33 4.67
N GLN A 60 22.22 7.31 5.54
CA GLN A 60 23.26 7.33 6.56
C GLN A 60 23.10 6.07 7.43
N GLY A 61 24.04 5.16 7.32
CA GLY A 61 23.99 3.85 7.93
C GLY A 61 23.15 2.83 7.12
N ASN A 62 23.19 1.57 7.50
CA ASN A 62 22.51 0.45 6.83
C ASN A 62 20.99 0.37 7.11
N LYS A 63 20.32 1.50 7.38
CA LYS A 63 18.88 1.54 7.68
C LYS A 63 18.11 2.05 6.49
N ASP A 64 17.19 1.23 6.00
CA ASP A 64 16.20 1.62 4.99
C ASP A 64 15.07 2.43 5.64
N TYR A 65 15.26 3.76 5.69
CA TYR A 65 14.27 4.64 6.31
C TYR A 65 12.93 4.68 5.55
N CYS A 66 12.94 4.50 4.22
CA CYS A 66 11.68 4.45 3.46
C CYS A 66 10.86 3.24 3.85
N TRP A 67 11.49 2.08 4.02
CA TRP A 67 10.84 0.88 4.52
C TRP A 67 10.31 1.10 5.94
N HIS A 68 11.13 1.64 6.83
CA HIS A 68 10.72 1.90 8.21
C HIS A 68 9.58 2.92 8.31
N LEU A 69 9.54 3.91 7.43
CA LEU A 69 8.49 4.93 7.42
C LEU A 69 7.10 4.31 7.21
N THR A 70 6.98 3.33 6.32
CA THR A 70 5.70 2.73 5.91
C THR A 70 5.44 1.34 6.48
N SER A 71 6.35 0.81 7.30
CA SER A 71 6.22 -0.59 7.77
C SER A 71 6.53 -0.78 9.26
N ARG A 72 6.78 0.32 9.99
CA ARG A 72 6.94 0.25 11.46
C ARG A 72 5.67 -0.26 12.14
N ASN A 73 5.81 -0.83 13.32
CA ASN A 73 4.73 -1.34 14.18
C ASN A 73 3.87 -2.45 13.57
N LYS A 74 4.28 -3.04 12.45
CA LYS A 74 3.54 -4.13 11.79
C LYS A 74 4.19 -5.48 12.03
N LYS A 75 3.36 -6.51 12.12
CA LYS A 75 3.79 -7.90 11.99
C LYS A 75 3.92 -8.25 10.51
N SER A 76 4.99 -8.92 10.11
CA SER A 76 5.19 -9.39 8.73
C SER A 76 4.82 -10.87 8.62
N LEU A 77 4.02 -11.20 7.60
CA LEU A 77 3.65 -12.57 7.24
C LEU A 77 4.04 -12.85 5.80
N ALA A 78 5.01 -13.75 5.61
CA ALA A 78 5.37 -14.24 4.29
C ALA A 78 4.30 -15.24 3.81
N LEU A 79 3.48 -14.84 2.82
CA LEU A 79 2.35 -15.64 2.34
C LEU A 79 2.24 -15.54 0.82
N ASP A 80 2.30 -16.69 0.14
CA ASP A 80 2.12 -16.75 -1.32
C ASP A 80 0.62 -16.86 -1.67
N LEU A 81 0.02 -15.73 -1.99
CA LEU A 81 -1.38 -15.64 -2.40
C LEU A 81 -1.67 -16.26 -3.78
N ASN A 82 -0.65 -16.66 -4.55
CA ASN A 82 -0.88 -17.39 -5.81
C ASN A 82 -1.20 -18.88 -5.55
N THR A 83 -0.97 -19.39 -4.34
CA THR A 83 -1.24 -20.77 -3.97
C THR A 83 -2.58 -20.92 -3.27
N SER A 84 -3.25 -22.08 -3.45
CA SER A 84 -4.50 -22.38 -2.75
C SER A 84 -4.32 -22.32 -1.23
N LYS A 85 -3.19 -22.84 -0.74
CA LYS A 85 -2.88 -22.81 0.70
C LYS A 85 -2.72 -21.39 1.24
N GLY A 86 -2.05 -20.50 0.48
CA GLY A 86 -1.93 -19.08 0.85
C GLY A 86 -3.27 -18.37 0.88
N GLN A 87 -4.15 -18.65 -0.08
CA GLN A 87 -5.51 -18.11 -0.10
C GLN A 87 -6.37 -18.63 1.06
N GLU A 88 -6.25 -19.91 1.43
CA GLU A 88 -6.93 -20.48 2.61
C GLU A 88 -6.49 -19.76 3.90
N ILE A 89 -5.18 -19.61 4.09
CA ILE A 89 -4.65 -18.90 5.26
C ILE A 89 -5.14 -17.44 5.31
N LEU A 90 -5.14 -16.75 4.16
CA LEU A 90 -5.69 -15.38 4.10
C LEU A 90 -7.16 -15.35 4.53
N LYS A 91 -7.99 -16.29 4.05
CA LYS A 91 -9.41 -16.37 4.41
C LYS A 91 -9.62 -16.57 5.90
N GLU A 92 -8.77 -17.38 6.56
CA GLU A 92 -8.84 -17.53 8.02
C GLU A 92 -8.51 -16.21 8.74
N LEU A 93 -7.51 -15.46 8.27
CA LEU A 93 -7.19 -14.14 8.82
C LEU A 93 -8.34 -13.15 8.61
N ILE A 94 -9.02 -13.18 7.45
CA ILE A 94 -10.14 -12.29 7.12
C ILE A 94 -11.34 -12.51 8.04
N LYS A 95 -11.60 -13.72 8.51
CA LYS A 95 -12.71 -14.00 9.45
C LYS A 95 -12.63 -13.15 10.72
N GLU A 96 -11.40 -12.82 11.14
CA GLU A 96 -11.14 -12.09 12.38
C GLU A 96 -10.68 -10.63 12.14
N ALA A 97 -10.49 -10.22 10.90
CA ALA A 97 -10.02 -8.89 10.56
C ALA A 97 -11.16 -7.86 10.58
N ASP A 98 -10.85 -6.65 11.03
CA ASP A 98 -11.76 -5.51 10.93
C ASP A 98 -11.53 -4.72 9.64
N VAL A 99 -10.27 -4.65 9.17
CA VAL A 99 -9.88 -3.87 7.99
C VAL A 99 -8.97 -4.70 7.08
N PHE A 100 -9.22 -4.62 5.80
CA PHE A 100 -8.33 -5.13 4.74
C PHE A 100 -7.96 -3.99 3.80
N VAL A 101 -6.65 -3.80 3.56
CA VAL A 101 -6.15 -2.74 2.68
C VAL A 101 -5.31 -3.33 1.56
N THR A 102 -5.56 -2.88 0.33
CA THR A 102 -4.79 -3.28 -0.85
C THR A 102 -4.64 -2.13 -1.84
N ASN A 103 -3.52 -2.08 -2.55
CA ASN A 103 -3.31 -1.23 -3.73
C ASN A 103 -2.94 -2.05 -4.97
N MET A 104 -3.22 -3.34 -4.94
CA MET A 104 -2.99 -4.22 -6.08
C MET A 104 -3.95 -3.87 -7.23
N PRO A 105 -3.48 -3.90 -8.49
CA PRO A 105 -4.33 -3.69 -9.66
C PRO A 105 -5.53 -4.64 -9.69
N LYS A 106 -6.67 -4.17 -10.23
CA LYS A 106 -7.94 -4.92 -10.28
C LYS A 106 -7.76 -6.36 -10.81
N LYS A 107 -7.05 -6.54 -11.93
CA LYS A 107 -6.75 -7.88 -12.49
C LYS A 107 -5.96 -8.77 -11.52
N THR A 108 -5.05 -8.19 -10.74
CA THR A 108 -4.30 -8.95 -9.73
C THR A 108 -5.20 -9.38 -8.59
N ARG A 109 -6.04 -8.48 -8.09
CA ARG A 109 -7.01 -8.79 -7.04
C ARG A 109 -7.99 -9.89 -7.46
N GLU A 110 -8.45 -9.85 -8.71
CA GLU A 110 -9.30 -10.89 -9.29
C GLU A 110 -8.60 -12.25 -9.34
N LYS A 111 -7.38 -12.29 -9.87
CA LYS A 111 -6.57 -13.52 -9.92
C LYS A 111 -6.33 -14.12 -8.54
N LEU A 112 -6.03 -13.28 -7.55
CA LEU A 112 -5.73 -13.68 -6.18
C LEU A 112 -6.98 -13.94 -5.32
N LYS A 113 -8.18 -13.65 -5.84
CA LYS A 113 -9.47 -13.77 -5.13
C LYS A 113 -9.50 -12.95 -3.83
N ILE A 114 -9.08 -11.70 -3.93
CA ILE A 114 -9.00 -10.73 -2.83
C ILE A 114 -9.78 -9.43 -3.12
N ARG A 115 -10.74 -9.46 -4.02
CA ARG A 115 -11.66 -8.34 -4.24
C ARG A 115 -12.64 -8.22 -3.08
N ALA A 116 -13.35 -7.12 -3.01
CA ALA A 116 -14.42 -6.95 -2.02
C ALA A 116 -15.46 -8.07 -2.11
N GLU A 117 -15.86 -8.44 -3.34
CA GLU A 117 -16.82 -9.53 -3.61
C GLU A 117 -16.32 -10.91 -3.17
N ASP A 118 -15.00 -11.09 -3.07
CA ASP A 118 -14.39 -12.35 -2.63
C ASP A 118 -14.25 -12.42 -1.10
N LEU A 119 -14.08 -11.29 -0.41
CA LEU A 119 -13.76 -11.23 1.02
C LEU A 119 -14.96 -10.85 1.91
N LEU A 120 -15.84 -9.95 1.48
CA LEU A 120 -17.01 -9.53 2.26
C LEU A 120 -17.96 -10.67 2.61
N PRO A 121 -18.19 -11.68 1.73
CA PRO A 121 -19.00 -12.85 2.12
C PRO A 121 -18.37 -13.70 3.23
N ILE A 122 -17.06 -13.57 3.50
CA ILE A 122 -16.36 -14.28 4.58
C ILE A 122 -16.52 -13.54 5.90
N ASN A 123 -16.55 -12.21 5.85
CA ASN A 123 -16.72 -11.34 6.99
C ASN A 123 -17.46 -10.05 6.57
N GLU A 124 -18.76 -10.01 6.83
CA GLU A 124 -19.63 -8.88 6.45
C GLU A 124 -19.29 -7.57 7.17
N ARG A 125 -18.54 -7.64 8.29
CA ARG A 125 -18.09 -6.48 9.05
C ARG A 125 -16.78 -5.90 8.53
N LEU A 126 -16.12 -6.56 7.58
CA LEU A 126 -14.83 -6.15 7.06
C LEU A 126 -14.92 -4.79 6.35
N VAL A 127 -14.12 -3.83 6.78
CA VAL A 127 -13.89 -2.59 6.03
C VAL A 127 -12.85 -2.87 4.95
N TYR A 128 -13.28 -2.84 3.70
CA TYR A 128 -12.40 -3.10 2.54
C TYR A 128 -11.89 -1.77 1.96
N GLY A 129 -10.60 -1.51 2.09
CA GLY A 129 -9.93 -0.35 1.51
C GLY A 129 -9.12 -0.73 0.26
N SER A 130 -9.42 -0.10 -0.87
CA SER A 130 -8.60 -0.23 -2.08
C SER A 130 -8.09 1.13 -2.54
N LEU A 131 -6.80 1.20 -2.84
CA LEU A 131 -6.16 2.38 -3.38
C LEU A 131 -5.79 2.13 -4.84
N THR A 132 -6.20 3.05 -5.72
CA THR A 132 -5.91 2.97 -7.15
C THR A 132 -5.49 4.34 -7.67
N GLY A 133 -4.72 4.37 -8.77
CA GLY A 133 -4.30 5.63 -9.36
C GLY A 133 -5.43 6.44 -10.01
N TYR A 134 -6.52 5.78 -10.43
CA TYR A 134 -7.59 6.40 -11.23
C TYR A 134 -9.00 6.02 -10.79
N GLY A 135 -9.17 5.42 -9.61
CA GLY A 135 -10.46 4.97 -9.10
C GLY A 135 -10.85 3.56 -9.54
N GLU A 136 -11.93 3.05 -8.95
CA GLU A 136 -12.45 1.69 -9.24
C GLU A 136 -13.41 1.67 -10.43
N SER A 137 -13.89 2.83 -10.88
CA SER A 137 -14.83 3.00 -11.98
C SER A 137 -14.37 4.08 -12.95
N GLY A 138 -15.02 4.19 -14.10
CA GLY A 138 -14.66 5.12 -15.16
C GLY A 138 -13.68 4.52 -16.19
N GLU A 139 -13.45 5.29 -17.25
CA GLU A 139 -12.66 4.87 -18.42
C GLU A 139 -11.25 4.45 -18.07
N ASP A 140 -10.58 5.18 -17.15
CA ASP A 140 -9.20 4.93 -16.76
C ASP A 140 -9.03 3.94 -15.61
N SER A 141 -10.10 3.37 -15.05
CA SER A 141 -10.07 2.46 -13.89
C SER A 141 -9.21 1.21 -14.09
N HIS A 142 -8.96 0.83 -15.34
CA HIS A 142 -8.13 -0.31 -15.72
C HIS A 142 -6.62 0.00 -15.73
N ARG A 143 -6.24 1.28 -15.68
CA ARG A 143 -4.83 1.70 -15.74
C ARG A 143 -4.16 1.55 -14.38
N THR A 144 -2.89 1.17 -14.44
CA THR A 144 -1.99 1.21 -13.28
C THR A 144 -1.21 2.50 -13.26
N ALA A 145 -0.92 3.03 -12.09
CA ALA A 145 -0.12 4.24 -11.95
C ALA A 145 0.75 4.20 -10.69
N PHE A 146 1.83 4.97 -10.77
CA PHE A 146 2.52 5.47 -9.60
C PHE A 146 2.12 6.94 -9.38
N ASP A 147 2.43 7.48 -8.22
CA ASP A 147 2.15 8.88 -7.85
C ASP A 147 2.66 9.90 -8.87
N VAL A 148 3.83 9.68 -9.45
CA VAL A 148 4.40 10.54 -10.50
C VAL A 148 3.53 10.61 -11.76
N LEU A 149 2.69 9.61 -12.01
CA LEU A 149 1.78 9.60 -13.16
C LEU A 149 0.40 10.14 -12.79
N ALA A 150 -0.23 9.60 -11.76
CA ALA A 150 -1.60 9.95 -11.40
C ALA A 150 -1.67 11.29 -10.68
N TRP A 151 -0.82 11.49 -9.67
CA TRP A 151 -0.84 12.70 -8.87
C TRP A 151 -0.04 13.84 -9.49
N TRP A 152 1.19 13.60 -9.95
CA TRP A 152 2.09 14.65 -10.41
C TRP A 152 1.78 15.10 -11.85
N ALA A 153 1.79 14.17 -12.81
CA ALA A 153 1.60 14.52 -14.21
C ALA A 153 0.13 14.81 -14.55
N ARG A 154 -0.79 13.91 -14.19
CA ARG A 154 -2.18 14.02 -14.62
C ARG A 154 -2.97 15.13 -13.93
N SER A 155 -2.61 15.52 -12.71
CA SER A 155 -3.25 16.65 -12.03
C SER A 155 -2.88 18.02 -12.61
N GLY A 156 -1.87 18.09 -13.48
CA GLY A 156 -1.32 19.34 -13.99
C GLY A 156 -0.27 19.98 -13.08
N LEU A 157 -0.01 19.45 -11.89
CA LEU A 157 1.01 20.01 -10.98
C LEU A 157 2.38 20.10 -11.64
N MET A 158 2.74 19.11 -12.44
CA MET A 158 4.01 19.08 -13.17
C MET A 158 4.16 20.27 -14.13
N ASP A 159 3.06 20.75 -14.70
CA ASP A 159 3.03 21.89 -15.60
C ASP A 159 3.08 23.21 -14.83
N ILE A 160 2.29 23.33 -13.76
CA ILE A 160 2.19 24.54 -12.93
C ILE A 160 3.54 24.96 -12.33
N VAL A 161 4.39 23.98 -11.95
CA VAL A 161 5.69 24.26 -11.32
C VAL A 161 6.83 24.43 -12.33
N ARG A 162 6.56 24.46 -13.63
CA ARG A 162 7.61 24.73 -14.62
C ARG A 162 8.18 26.14 -14.44
N PRO A 163 9.50 26.31 -14.52
CA PRO A 163 10.12 27.64 -14.40
C PRO A 163 9.72 28.60 -15.53
N SER A 164 9.38 28.09 -16.70
CA SER A 164 8.89 28.84 -17.87
C SER A 164 8.18 27.90 -18.85
N ASP A 165 7.39 28.47 -19.77
CA ASP A 165 6.65 27.70 -20.78
C ASP A 165 7.55 26.84 -21.70
N ASN A 166 8.79 27.27 -21.88
CA ASN A 166 9.77 26.56 -22.70
C ASN A 166 10.64 25.56 -21.91
N SER A 167 10.42 25.43 -20.60
CA SER A 167 11.18 24.49 -19.76
C SER A 167 10.60 23.10 -19.83
N SER A 168 11.46 22.09 -19.76
CA SER A 168 11.00 20.71 -19.53
C SER A 168 10.33 20.60 -18.16
N PRO A 169 9.24 19.83 -18.05
CA PRO A 169 8.64 19.54 -16.77
C PRO A 169 9.61 18.86 -15.79
N GLY A 170 9.58 19.26 -14.53
CA GLY A 170 10.42 18.70 -13.49
C GLY A 170 9.87 17.40 -12.89
N PHE A 171 10.74 16.61 -12.29
CA PHE A 171 10.35 15.43 -11.52
C PHE A 171 10.34 15.76 -10.02
N VAL A 172 9.43 15.12 -9.30
CA VAL A 172 9.42 15.11 -7.84
C VAL A 172 10.01 13.80 -7.31
N PRO A 173 10.49 13.78 -6.05
CA PRO A 173 10.86 12.54 -5.39
C PRO A 173 9.71 11.54 -5.36
N ILE A 174 10.04 10.25 -5.46
CA ILE A 174 9.08 9.14 -5.36
C ILE A 174 8.36 9.22 -4.01
N GLY A 175 7.05 9.06 -4.01
CA GLY A 175 6.22 9.04 -2.81
C GLY A 175 5.68 10.41 -2.39
N MET A 176 5.97 11.48 -3.13
CA MET A 176 5.42 12.82 -2.83
C MET A 176 3.89 12.86 -2.91
N GLY A 177 3.28 12.10 -3.80
CA GLY A 177 1.82 11.96 -3.90
C GLY A 177 1.28 10.86 -2.99
N ASP A 178 2.02 9.76 -2.80
CA ASP A 178 1.59 8.61 -2.03
C ASP A 178 1.51 8.87 -0.51
N GLN A 179 2.36 9.75 0.03
CA GLN A 179 2.41 9.99 1.48
C GLN A 179 1.21 10.81 2.01
N PRO A 180 0.69 11.83 1.31
CA PRO A 180 -0.45 12.61 1.79
C PRO A 180 -1.81 12.08 1.33
N SER A 181 -1.86 11.07 0.45
CA SER A 181 -3.11 10.55 -0.12
C SER A 181 -3.86 9.56 0.77
#